data_efdd0f9c7ec04d4a5de62571fca84aea
#
_entry.id   efdd0f9c7ec04d4a5de62571fca84aea
#
_cell.length_a   1.000
_cell.length_b   1.000
_cell.length_c   1.000
_cell.angle_alpha   90.00
_cell.angle_beta   90.00
_cell.angle_gamma   90.00
#
_symmetry.space_group_name_H-M   'P 1'
#
loop_
_entity.id
_entity.type
_entity.pdbx_description
1 polymer ?
#
loop_
_entity_poly.entity_id
_entity_poly.type
_entity_poly.pdbx_seq_one_letter_code
_entity_poly.pdbx_strand_id
1 'polypeptide(L)'
;MKPISLPSRLCHSIQSWERVTRSQLDFMVHRFEKDPAYQFIDTKYDLIQQTNVTKTDPVRGRNTIYGWIQGRGLEALAGHAQWLASGNHPDDTKSVSRIKTDIRLLINRLDQRIAEQKCNLTFMMHEDGSKPALFGVERVAENCHFTDLFYSKGLAAAAALLEDSEQFERAKVLFDRVCDDILTDQFVSDQASLDPKNPVKPVPGRHGHGPRMIALGGLSLMLQITGDTRYCEIGFEMIEHIFKHYVHHSNRHDAISSLAQQLQVGDMWEFIDDKSEPWLEAGRVLRCDPGHAIEFTGLAMKFLHHCEQRNLLNSSQTTSAQQWRHTLCHMLQHHVQLGFSADGIGIYKAIDLIQRTPLHSDMPWWPLPETIRAAAFARRYCPAEEVDCYDAIMLK
;
A
#
# COMPACT_ATOMS: atom_id res chain seq x y z
N MET A 1 -15.34 -1.89 -25.51
CA MET A 1 -14.55 -3.11 -25.26
C MET A 1 -15.50 -4.30 -25.24
N LYS A 2 -15.17 -5.41 -25.91
CA LYS A 2 -15.93 -6.66 -25.76
C LYS A 2 -15.74 -7.17 -24.33
N PRO A 3 -16.79 -7.70 -23.65
CA PRO A 3 -16.61 -8.32 -22.36
C PRO A 3 -15.67 -9.52 -22.53
N ILE A 4 -14.52 -9.47 -21.88
CA ILE A 4 -13.57 -10.58 -21.86
C ILE A 4 -14.21 -11.64 -20.96
N SER A 5 -14.56 -12.82 -21.50
CA SER A 5 -15.08 -13.93 -20.70
C SER A 5 -13.99 -14.38 -19.71
N LEU A 6 -14.35 -14.49 -18.45
CA LEU A 6 -13.45 -15.02 -17.43
C LEU A 6 -13.43 -16.56 -17.50
N PRO A 7 -12.26 -17.20 -17.34
CA PRO A 7 -12.19 -18.65 -17.20
C PRO A 7 -13.02 -19.14 -16.00
N SER A 8 -13.63 -20.31 -16.11
CA SER A 8 -14.49 -20.87 -15.05
C SER A 8 -13.77 -21.00 -13.70
N ARG A 9 -12.47 -21.36 -13.70
CA ARG A 9 -11.65 -21.44 -12.49
C ARG A 9 -11.52 -20.08 -11.81
N LEU A 10 -11.26 -19.01 -12.58
CA LEU A 10 -11.12 -17.66 -12.05
C LEU A 10 -12.47 -17.16 -11.50
N CYS A 11 -13.59 -17.43 -12.18
CA CYS A 11 -14.93 -17.12 -11.65
C CYS A 11 -15.18 -17.78 -10.28
N HIS A 12 -14.77 -19.04 -10.13
CA HIS A 12 -14.92 -19.76 -8.86
C HIS A 12 -14.04 -19.18 -7.75
N SER A 13 -12.80 -18.80 -8.09
CA SER A 13 -11.89 -18.14 -7.15
C SER A 13 -12.41 -16.77 -6.72
N ILE A 14 -12.93 -15.95 -7.64
CA ILE A 14 -13.55 -14.65 -7.33
C ILE A 14 -14.69 -14.81 -6.33
N GLN A 15 -15.58 -15.78 -6.52
CA GLN A 15 -16.65 -16.06 -5.56
C GLN A 15 -16.12 -16.49 -4.19
N SER A 16 -15.03 -17.24 -4.17
CA SER A 16 -14.37 -17.63 -2.91
C SER A 16 -13.74 -16.43 -2.20
N TRP A 17 -13.04 -15.57 -2.95
CA TRP A 17 -12.44 -14.34 -2.40
C TRP A 17 -13.51 -13.39 -1.87
N GLU A 18 -14.64 -13.26 -2.59
CA GLU A 18 -15.77 -12.45 -2.12
C GLU A 18 -16.30 -12.96 -0.77
N ARG A 19 -16.51 -14.26 -0.62
CA ARG A 19 -16.95 -14.86 0.64
C ARG A 19 -15.95 -14.61 1.79
N VAL A 20 -14.65 -14.78 1.51
CA VAL A 20 -13.59 -14.51 2.49
C VAL A 20 -13.60 -13.02 2.87
N THR A 21 -13.69 -12.13 1.89
CA THR A 21 -13.71 -10.67 2.13
C THR A 21 -14.91 -10.27 2.98
N ARG A 22 -16.11 -10.78 2.68
CA ARG A 22 -17.31 -10.51 3.51
C ARG A 22 -17.13 -11.03 4.93
N SER A 23 -16.63 -12.25 5.10
CA SER A 23 -16.40 -12.84 6.42
C SER A 23 -15.36 -12.05 7.23
N GLN A 24 -14.28 -11.58 6.61
CA GLN A 24 -13.28 -10.76 7.29
C GLN A 24 -13.81 -9.37 7.66
N LEU A 25 -14.61 -8.76 6.79
CA LEU A 25 -15.26 -7.49 7.07
C LEU A 25 -16.23 -7.60 8.24
N ASP A 26 -17.08 -8.62 8.26
CA ASP A 26 -18.00 -8.89 9.38
C ASP A 26 -17.24 -9.14 10.68
N PHE A 27 -16.13 -9.87 10.63
CA PHE A 27 -15.28 -10.10 11.79
C PHE A 27 -14.68 -8.78 12.33
N MET A 28 -14.16 -7.91 11.44
CA MET A 28 -13.60 -6.61 11.84
C MET A 28 -14.67 -5.69 12.44
N VAL A 29 -15.81 -5.57 11.79
CA VAL A 29 -16.94 -4.74 12.27
C VAL A 29 -17.44 -5.25 13.62
N HIS A 30 -17.62 -6.56 13.77
CA HIS A 30 -18.02 -7.16 15.05
C HIS A 30 -17.00 -6.88 16.16
N ARG A 31 -15.70 -6.96 15.89
CA ARG A 31 -14.66 -6.64 16.89
C ARG A 31 -14.70 -5.17 17.30
N PHE A 32 -14.92 -4.26 16.35
CA PHE A 32 -15.06 -2.84 16.62
C PHE A 32 -16.28 -2.54 17.51
N GLU A 33 -17.45 -3.09 17.18
CA GLU A 33 -18.70 -2.88 17.90
C GLU A 33 -18.75 -3.55 19.28
N LYS A 34 -18.00 -4.64 19.47
CA LYS A 34 -18.01 -5.44 20.71
C LYS A 34 -17.57 -4.64 21.94
N ASP A 35 -16.74 -3.64 21.77
CA ASP A 35 -16.25 -2.77 22.84
C ASP A 35 -16.44 -1.30 22.47
N PRO A 36 -17.62 -0.74 22.75
CA PRO A 36 -17.95 0.64 22.37
C PRO A 36 -17.05 1.71 22.99
N ALA A 37 -16.29 1.38 24.04
CA ALA A 37 -15.34 2.30 24.67
C ALA A 37 -14.02 2.39 23.92
N TYR A 38 -13.62 1.33 23.20
CA TYR A 38 -12.33 1.26 22.53
C TYR A 38 -12.26 2.12 21.27
N GLN A 39 -13.21 1.96 20.36
CA GLN A 39 -13.39 2.75 19.12
C GLN A 39 -12.14 2.89 18.22
N PHE A 40 -11.30 1.87 18.16
CA PHE A 40 -10.18 1.75 17.23
C PHE A 40 -10.31 0.46 16.43
N ILE A 41 -9.72 0.44 15.22
CA ILE A 41 -9.58 -0.81 14.46
C ILE A 41 -8.68 -1.76 15.25
N ASP A 42 -9.25 -2.88 15.67
CA ASP A 42 -8.58 -3.88 16.48
C ASP A 42 -8.03 -5.03 15.62
N THR A 43 -6.72 -4.97 15.33
CA THR A 43 -5.98 -6.00 14.58
C THR A 43 -5.25 -6.99 15.50
N LYS A 44 -5.52 -6.97 16.80
CA LYS A 44 -4.79 -7.73 17.82
C LYS A 44 -5.38 -9.13 18.02
N TYR A 45 -5.34 -9.92 16.95
CA TYR A 45 -5.88 -11.27 16.93
C TYR A 45 -4.88 -12.23 16.27
N ASP A 46 -4.56 -13.31 16.95
CA ASP A 46 -3.75 -14.38 16.38
C ASP A 46 -4.65 -15.30 15.56
N LEU A 47 -4.48 -15.26 14.24
CA LEU A 47 -5.29 -16.03 13.29
C LEU A 47 -5.00 -17.54 13.38
N ILE A 48 -3.80 -17.94 13.83
CA ILE A 48 -3.40 -19.34 13.95
C ILE A 48 -4.02 -19.94 15.20
N GLN A 49 -3.86 -19.26 16.34
CA GLN A 49 -4.41 -19.70 17.61
C GLN A 49 -5.88 -19.33 17.81
N GLN A 50 -6.44 -18.49 16.94
CA GLN A 50 -7.81 -17.96 17.01
C GLN A 50 -8.10 -17.27 18.36
N THR A 51 -7.12 -16.58 18.90
CA THR A 51 -7.21 -15.88 20.20
C THR A 51 -6.77 -14.43 20.10
N ASN A 52 -7.25 -13.60 21.04
CA ASN A 52 -6.72 -12.26 21.18
C ASN A 52 -5.27 -12.29 21.66
N VAL A 53 -4.43 -11.42 21.08
CA VAL A 53 -3.09 -11.18 21.63
C VAL A 53 -3.23 -10.64 23.07
N THR A 54 -2.39 -11.10 23.96
CA THR A 54 -2.45 -10.73 25.39
C THR A 54 -2.28 -9.22 25.56
N LYS A 55 -3.04 -8.63 26.49
CA LYS A 55 -2.96 -7.19 26.80
C LYS A 55 -1.58 -6.75 27.30
N THR A 56 -0.80 -7.68 27.84
CA THR A 56 0.54 -7.43 28.39
C THR A 56 1.65 -7.40 27.33
N ASP A 57 1.37 -7.79 26.08
CA ASP A 57 2.34 -7.63 24.99
C ASP A 57 2.51 -6.12 24.69
N PRO A 58 3.72 -5.54 24.87
CA PRO A 58 3.92 -4.10 24.77
C PRO A 58 3.86 -3.56 23.32
N VAL A 59 3.91 -4.47 22.35
CA VAL A 59 3.92 -4.12 20.91
C VAL A 59 2.62 -4.57 20.25
N ARG A 60 2.22 -5.83 20.49
CA ARG A 60 1.07 -6.45 19.83
C ARG A 60 -0.19 -6.45 20.69
N GLY A 61 -0.10 -6.05 21.95
CA GLY A 61 -1.23 -6.00 22.86
C GLY A 61 -2.29 -4.98 22.43
N ARG A 62 -3.52 -5.21 22.87
CA ARG A 62 -4.67 -4.39 22.47
C ARG A 62 -4.54 -2.93 22.89
N ASN A 63 -3.81 -2.64 23.96
CA ASN A 63 -3.55 -1.27 24.40
C ASN A 63 -2.66 -0.46 23.44
N THR A 64 -1.91 -1.13 22.56
CA THR A 64 -1.02 -0.48 21.59
C THR A 64 -1.75 -0.25 20.27
N ILE A 65 -1.98 1.02 19.94
CA ILE A 65 -2.65 1.49 18.73
C ILE A 65 -1.60 1.92 17.72
N TYR A 66 -1.73 1.47 16.49
CA TYR A 66 -0.90 1.93 15.36
C TYR A 66 -1.67 2.95 14.54
N GLY A 67 -1.22 4.22 14.53
CA GLY A 67 -1.91 5.30 13.81
C GLY A 67 -2.08 5.03 12.32
N TRP A 68 -1.04 4.51 11.66
CA TRP A 68 -1.10 4.15 10.24
C TRP A 68 -2.12 3.04 9.94
N ILE A 69 -2.31 2.07 10.86
CA ILE A 69 -3.34 1.02 10.74
C ILE A 69 -4.74 1.64 10.83
N GLN A 70 -4.93 2.65 11.68
CA GLN A 70 -6.23 3.34 11.78
C GLN A 70 -6.57 4.05 10.47
N GLY A 71 -5.59 4.72 9.85
CA GLY A 71 -5.75 5.32 8.52
C GLY A 71 -6.10 4.29 7.44
N ARG A 72 -5.36 3.17 7.38
CA ARG A 72 -5.69 2.05 6.47
C ARG A 72 -7.08 1.47 6.76
N GLY A 73 -7.47 1.40 8.02
CA GLY A 73 -8.79 0.93 8.43
C GLY A 73 -9.92 1.81 7.91
N LEU A 74 -9.76 3.15 7.98
CA LEU A 74 -10.71 4.10 7.39
C LEU A 74 -10.87 3.88 5.88
N GLU A 75 -9.75 3.76 5.13
CA GLU A 75 -9.77 3.49 3.70
C GLU A 75 -10.45 2.15 3.39
N ALA A 76 -10.09 1.09 4.12
CA ALA A 76 -10.63 -0.25 3.91
C ALA A 76 -12.14 -0.29 4.17
N LEU A 77 -12.61 0.26 5.29
CA LEU A 77 -14.03 0.33 5.61
C LEU A 77 -14.80 1.13 4.56
N ALA A 78 -14.27 2.30 4.14
CA ALA A 78 -14.90 3.12 3.11
C ALA A 78 -14.98 2.38 1.77
N GLY A 79 -13.90 1.74 1.33
CA GLY A 79 -13.86 0.97 0.10
C GLY A 79 -14.80 -0.23 0.11
N HIS A 80 -14.88 -0.95 1.23
CA HIS A 80 -15.82 -2.07 1.38
C HIS A 80 -17.28 -1.60 1.41
N ALA A 81 -17.58 -0.49 2.06
CA ALA A 81 -18.93 0.08 2.04
C ALA A 81 -19.37 0.48 0.62
N GLN A 82 -18.47 1.09 -0.17
CA GLN A 82 -18.72 1.41 -1.58
C GLN A 82 -18.94 0.13 -2.41
N TRP A 83 -18.11 -0.90 -2.21
CA TRP A 83 -18.26 -2.18 -2.88
C TRP A 83 -19.59 -2.85 -2.55
N LEU A 84 -19.99 -2.92 -1.28
CA LEU A 84 -21.30 -3.45 -0.87
C LEU A 84 -22.45 -2.64 -1.47
N ALA A 85 -22.34 -1.31 -1.49
CA ALA A 85 -23.37 -0.44 -2.07
C ALA A 85 -23.55 -0.62 -3.58
N SER A 86 -22.51 -1.09 -4.29
CA SER A 86 -22.58 -1.42 -5.72
C SER A 86 -23.15 -2.82 -6.01
N GLY A 87 -23.30 -3.65 -4.98
CA GLY A 87 -23.87 -4.99 -5.05
C GLY A 87 -25.40 -5.01 -5.01
N ASN A 88 -25.97 -6.18 -5.28
CA ASN A 88 -27.44 -6.39 -5.26
C ASN A 88 -27.89 -7.32 -4.12
N HIS A 89 -27.06 -7.50 -3.10
CA HIS A 89 -27.41 -8.37 -1.97
C HIS A 89 -28.32 -7.64 -0.99
N PRO A 90 -29.45 -8.22 -0.54
CA PRO A 90 -30.44 -7.54 0.31
C PRO A 90 -29.89 -6.98 1.63
N ASP A 91 -28.89 -7.67 2.21
CA ASP A 91 -28.29 -7.29 3.50
C ASP A 91 -27.22 -6.20 3.39
N ASP A 92 -26.77 -5.85 2.17
CA ASP A 92 -25.67 -4.92 1.95
C ASP A 92 -25.98 -3.51 2.43
N THR A 93 -27.23 -3.05 2.28
CA THR A 93 -27.65 -1.71 2.77
C THR A 93 -27.51 -1.58 4.28
N LYS A 94 -27.85 -2.62 5.03
CA LYS A 94 -27.71 -2.63 6.50
C LYS A 94 -26.22 -2.63 6.89
N SER A 95 -25.42 -3.43 6.23
CA SER A 95 -23.97 -3.49 6.44
C SER A 95 -23.28 -2.15 6.13
N VAL A 96 -23.65 -1.49 5.03
CA VAL A 96 -23.16 -0.14 4.69
C VAL A 96 -23.50 0.88 5.77
N SER A 97 -24.72 0.85 6.29
CA SER A 97 -25.14 1.77 7.37
C SER A 97 -24.34 1.56 8.66
N ARG A 98 -24.08 0.30 9.05
CA ARG A 98 -23.22 -0.03 10.19
C ARG A 98 -21.80 0.49 9.99
N ILE A 99 -21.19 0.20 8.85
CA ILE A 99 -19.83 0.63 8.53
C ILE A 99 -19.72 2.17 8.54
N LYS A 100 -20.70 2.90 8.02
CA LYS A 100 -20.73 4.37 8.09
C LYS A 100 -20.77 4.88 9.54
N THR A 101 -21.47 4.18 10.42
CA THR A 101 -21.50 4.51 11.85
C THR A 101 -20.14 4.27 12.51
N ASP A 102 -19.52 3.13 12.25
CA ASP A 102 -18.20 2.79 12.80
C ASP A 102 -17.10 3.75 12.30
N ILE A 103 -17.16 4.15 11.04
CA ILE A 103 -16.25 5.16 10.48
C ILE A 103 -16.38 6.49 11.24
N ARG A 104 -17.59 6.97 11.52
CA ARG A 104 -17.80 8.21 12.29
C ARG A 104 -17.22 8.10 13.70
N LEU A 105 -17.47 6.98 14.38
CA LEU A 105 -16.91 6.73 15.71
C LEU A 105 -15.39 6.70 15.70
N LEU A 106 -14.79 6.04 14.70
CA LEU A 106 -13.35 5.98 14.55
C LEU A 106 -12.76 7.38 14.28
N ILE A 107 -13.34 8.17 13.36
CA ILE A 107 -12.88 9.54 13.08
C ILE A 107 -12.92 10.37 14.37
N ASN A 108 -14.04 10.38 15.09
CA ASN A 108 -14.19 11.14 16.34
C ASN A 108 -13.13 10.72 17.38
N ARG A 109 -12.85 9.42 17.47
CA ARG A 109 -11.83 8.92 18.40
C ARG A 109 -10.41 9.35 18.02
N LEU A 110 -10.10 9.35 16.72
CA LEU A 110 -8.81 9.81 16.22
C LEU A 110 -8.64 11.33 16.38
N ASP A 111 -9.70 12.10 16.12
CA ASP A 111 -9.70 13.55 16.31
C ASP A 111 -9.48 13.92 17.78
N GLN A 112 -10.12 13.20 18.70
CA GLN A 112 -9.84 13.35 20.12
C GLN A 112 -8.36 13.12 20.45
N ARG A 113 -7.74 12.07 19.90
CA ARG A 113 -6.31 11.80 20.12
C ARG A 113 -5.41 12.90 19.55
N ILE A 114 -5.70 13.39 18.34
CA ILE A 114 -4.98 14.49 17.71
C ILE A 114 -5.06 15.76 18.57
N ALA A 115 -6.24 16.10 19.06
CA ALA A 115 -6.47 17.27 19.92
C ALA A 115 -5.70 17.17 21.25
N GLU A 116 -5.74 16.02 21.90
CA GLU A 116 -5.06 15.76 23.18
C GLU A 116 -3.53 15.79 23.04
N GLN A 117 -3.00 15.20 21.95
CA GLN A 117 -1.56 15.15 21.68
C GLN A 117 -1.03 16.47 21.11
N LYS A 118 -1.91 17.37 20.64
CA LYS A 118 -1.57 18.63 19.95
C LYS A 118 -0.62 18.44 18.75
N CYS A 119 -0.67 17.28 18.13
CA CYS A 119 0.06 16.93 16.92
C CYS A 119 -0.73 15.89 16.13
N ASN A 120 -0.35 15.64 14.89
CA ASN A 120 -0.92 14.55 14.08
C ASN A 120 -0.69 13.19 14.76
N LEU A 121 -1.38 12.16 14.26
CA LEU A 121 -1.27 10.80 14.79
C LEU A 121 0.19 10.32 14.74
N THR A 122 0.61 9.64 15.80
CA THR A 122 1.92 8.99 15.87
C THR A 122 1.85 7.56 15.35
N PHE A 123 3.00 7.00 14.97
CA PHE A 123 3.09 5.61 14.50
C PHE A 123 2.50 4.64 15.52
N MET A 124 2.87 4.78 16.78
CA MET A 124 2.35 4.01 17.90
C MET A 124 1.89 4.94 19.04
N MET A 125 0.79 4.60 19.67
CA MET A 125 0.28 5.24 20.89
C MET A 125 -0.45 4.20 21.75
N HIS A 126 -0.63 4.45 23.02
CA HIS A 126 -1.57 3.69 23.84
C HIS A 126 -3.01 4.18 23.65
N GLU A 127 -3.96 3.38 24.10
CA GLU A 127 -5.40 3.70 24.03
C GLU A 127 -5.72 5.05 24.73
N ASP A 128 -5.01 5.39 25.80
CA ASP A 128 -5.12 6.66 26.52
C ASP A 128 -4.34 7.82 25.89
N GLY A 129 -3.67 7.59 24.75
CA GLY A 129 -2.84 8.57 24.04
C GLY A 129 -1.40 8.68 24.56
N SER A 130 -1.02 7.97 25.62
CA SER A 130 0.37 7.98 26.11
C SER A 130 1.31 7.28 25.10
N LYS A 131 2.59 7.62 25.17
CA LYS A 131 3.62 7.01 24.31
C LYS A 131 4.00 5.62 24.84
N PRO A 132 4.06 4.58 24.00
CA PRO A 132 4.61 3.28 24.39
C PRO A 132 6.09 3.37 24.77
N ALA A 133 6.51 2.57 25.74
CA ALA A 133 7.92 2.52 26.17
C ALA A 133 8.90 2.10 25.05
N LEU A 134 8.40 1.42 24.02
CA LEU A 134 9.15 0.92 22.85
C LEU A 134 8.98 1.84 21.63
N PHE A 135 8.87 3.10 21.86
CA PHE A 135 8.72 4.09 20.81
C PHE A 135 9.96 4.14 19.90
N GLY A 136 9.79 3.89 18.59
CA GLY A 136 10.92 3.73 17.67
C GLY A 136 11.54 5.06 17.23
N VAL A 137 10.81 5.90 16.54
CA VAL A 137 11.29 7.18 16.01
C VAL A 137 10.39 8.29 16.54
N GLU A 138 10.98 9.29 17.20
CA GLU A 138 10.23 10.47 17.58
C GLU A 138 9.76 11.21 16.32
N ARG A 139 8.49 11.62 16.33
CA ARG A 139 7.95 12.40 15.25
C ARG A 139 8.66 13.75 15.17
N VAL A 140 9.22 14.08 14.02
CA VAL A 140 9.68 15.43 13.71
C VAL A 140 8.43 16.24 13.36
N ALA A 141 8.14 17.27 14.15
CA ALA A 141 6.86 18.00 14.08
C ALA A 141 6.60 18.68 12.72
N GLU A 142 7.66 19.02 12.01
CA GLU A 142 7.60 19.77 10.75
C GLU A 142 7.48 18.90 9.50
N ASN A 143 7.74 17.57 9.60
CA ASN A 143 7.76 16.66 8.47
C ASN A 143 6.55 15.73 8.48
N CYS A 144 6.08 15.35 7.29
CA CYS A 144 5.09 14.29 7.14
C CYS A 144 5.73 12.91 7.23
N HIS A 145 4.92 11.94 7.68
CA HIS A 145 5.34 10.58 7.97
C HIS A 145 4.39 9.56 7.31
N PHE A 146 4.74 8.27 7.31
CA PHE A 146 3.84 7.23 6.81
C PHE A 146 2.48 7.22 7.50
N THR A 147 2.43 7.53 8.80
CA THR A 147 1.15 7.67 9.50
C THR A 147 0.28 8.77 8.91
N ASP A 148 0.87 9.93 8.53
CA ASP A 148 0.14 11.03 7.87
C ASP A 148 -0.35 10.61 6.48
N LEU A 149 0.48 9.92 5.70
CA LEU A 149 0.12 9.41 4.38
C LEU A 149 -1.08 8.46 4.45
N PHE A 150 -1.05 7.48 5.35
CA PHE A 150 -2.15 6.54 5.50
C PHE A 150 -3.40 7.18 6.11
N TYR A 151 -3.23 8.09 7.08
CA TYR A 151 -4.35 8.76 7.72
C TYR A 151 -5.07 9.73 6.77
N SER A 152 -4.32 10.58 6.06
CA SER A 152 -4.92 11.53 5.10
C SER A 152 -5.68 10.81 3.98
N LYS A 153 -5.09 9.76 3.43
CA LYS A 153 -5.73 8.91 2.42
C LYS A 153 -7.00 8.23 2.96
N GLY A 154 -6.91 7.66 4.15
CA GLY A 154 -8.03 6.98 4.80
C GLY A 154 -9.16 7.94 5.17
N LEU A 155 -8.82 9.12 5.70
CA LEU A 155 -9.79 10.15 6.02
C LEU A 155 -10.48 10.69 4.77
N ALA A 156 -9.75 10.89 3.66
CA ALA A 156 -10.34 11.32 2.38
C ALA A 156 -11.36 10.30 1.85
N ALA A 157 -11.03 8.99 1.90
CA ALA A 157 -11.96 7.93 1.51
C ALA A 157 -13.22 7.91 2.39
N ALA A 158 -13.04 8.01 3.69
CA ALA A 158 -14.11 8.00 4.67
C ALA A 158 -15.01 9.24 4.53
N ALA A 159 -14.43 10.42 4.43
CA ALA A 159 -15.15 11.68 4.27
C ALA A 159 -15.97 11.72 2.96
N ALA A 160 -15.42 11.23 1.87
CA ALA A 160 -16.15 11.11 0.60
C ALA A 160 -17.33 10.14 0.71
N LEU A 161 -17.19 9.00 1.39
CA LEU A 161 -18.31 8.07 1.65
C LEU A 161 -19.40 8.69 2.52
N LEU A 162 -19.00 9.51 3.50
CA LEU A 162 -19.91 10.16 4.44
C LEU A 162 -20.52 11.46 3.92
N GLU A 163 -20.04 11.96 2.77
CA GLU A 163 -20.40 13.26 2.19
C GLU A 163 -20.04 14.42 3.13
N ASP A 164 -18.94 14.28 3.89
CA ASP A 164 -18.45 15.24 4.87
C ASP A 164 -17.35 16.11 4.23
N SER A 165 -17.73 17.28 3.76
CA SER A 165 -16.84 18.20 3.05
C SER A 165 -15.76 18.81 3.97
N GLU A 166 -16.03 19.03 5.26
CA GLU A 166 -15.06 19.58 6.20
C GLU A 166 -13.92 18.58 6.46
N GLN A 167 -14.27 17.33 6.76
CA GLN A 167 -13.29 16.27 6.94
C GLN A 167 -12.52 15.99 5.63
N PHE A 168 -13.18 16.12 4.48
CA PHE A 168 -12.52 15.93 3.20
C PHE A 168 -11.47 17.02 2.94
N GLU A 169 -11.78 18.30 3.17
CA GLU A 169 -10.81 19.38 3.00
C GLU A 169 -9.63 19.24 3.98
N ARG A 170 -9.88 18.84 5.22
CA ARG A 170 -8.81 18.53 6.18
C ARG A 170 -7.90 17.41 5.68
N ALA A 171 -8.48 16.34 5.19
CA ALA A 171 -7.74 15.22 4.62
C ALA A 171 -6.91 15.63 3.40
N LYS A 172 -7.51 16.43 2.52
CA LYS A 172 -6.88 16.96 1.30
C LYS A 172 -5.66 17.82 1.63
N VAL A 173 -5.79 18.79 2.55
CA VAL A 173 -4.68 19.65 2.98
C VAL A 173 -3.52 18.83 3.53
N LEU A 174 -3.80 17.81 4.36
CA LEU A 174 -2.75 16.93 4.88
C LEU A 174 -2.12 16.08 3.77
N PHE A 175 -2.91 15.54 2.86
CA PHE A 175 -2.41 14.72 1.75
C PHE A 175 -1.55 15.53 0.77
N ASP A 176 -1.97 16.77 0.48
CA ASP A 176 -1.21 17.70 -0.38
C ASP A 176 0.18 17.96 0.24
N ARG A 177 0.22 18.25 1.56
CA ARG A 177 1.48 18.42 2.28
C ARG A 177 2.34 17.15 2.26
N VAL A 178 1.73 15.98 2.42
CA VAL A 178 2.45 14.69 2.29
C VAL A 178 3.09 14.55 0.92
N CYS A 179 2.37 14.89 -0.16
CA CYS A 179 2.92 14.85 -1.51
C CYS A 179 4.09 15.81 -1.67
N ASP A 180 3.97 17.05 -1.17
CA ASP A 180 5.03 18.06 -1.22
C ASP A 180 6.29 17.59 -0.48
N ASP A 181 6.14 17.04 0.74
CA ASP A 181 7.26 16.50 1.52
C ASP A 181 7.93 15.30 0.81
N ILE A 182 7.17 14.45 0.12
CA ILE A 182 7.72 13.33 -0.66
C ILE A 182 8.50 13.84 -1.88
N LEU A 183 7.98 14.83 -2.59
CA LEU A 183 8.63 15.38 -3.79
C LEU A 183 9.89 16.17 -3.45
N THR A 184 9.94 16.80 -2.29
CA THR A 184 11.08 17.60 -1.81
C THR A 184 12.05 16.82 -0.91
N ASP A 185 11.88 15.50 -0.79
CA ASP A 185 12.66 14.59 0.07
C ASP A 185 12.69 15.01 1.57
N GLN A 186 11.64 15.70 2.02
CA GLN A 186 11.42 16.06 3.42
C GLN A 186 10.61 15.01 4.19
N PHE A 187 10.06 14.02 3.50
CA PHE A 187 9.27 12.96 4.11
C PHE A 187 10.13 12.03 4.97
N VAL A 188 9.69 11.75 6.19
CA VAL A 188 10.44 10.93 7.16
C VAL A 188 9.68 9.65 7.49
N SER A 189 10.38 8.51 7.54
CA SER A 189 9.77 7.27 8.01
C SER A 189 9.62 7.29 9.53
N ASP A 190 8.38 7.13 10.02
CA ASP A 190 8.06 6.97 11.44
C ASP A 190 7.91 5.49 11.85
N GLN A 191 8.15 4.57 10.93
CA GLN A 191 8.03 3.14 11.20
C GLN A 191 9.04 2.69 12.25
N ALA A 192 8.52 2.04 13.31
CA ALA A 192 9.33 1.40 14.34
C ALA A 192 9.43 -0.10 14.08
N SER A 193 10.54 -0.70 14.46
CA SER A 193 10.66 -2.15 14.51
C SER A 193 9.69 -2.73 15.54
N LEU A 194 9.06 -3.86 15.20
CA LEU A 194 8.29 -4.66 16.15
C LEU A 194 9.20 -5.42 17.14
N ASP A 195 10.50 -5.49 16.87
CA ASP A 195 11.50 -6.02 17.79
C ASP A 195 12.21 -4.89 18.54
N PRO A 196 11.94 -4.71 19.85
CA PRO A 196 12.58 -3.67 20.66
C PRO A 196 14.11 -3.80 20.76
N LYS A 197 14.63 -5.02 20.56
CA LYS A 197 16.07 -5.30 20.60
C LYS A 197 16.76 -4.91 19.29
N ASN A 198 15.99 -4.77 18.22
CA ASN A 198 16.49 -4.40 16.90
C ASN A 198 15.62 -3.29 16.27
N PRO A 199 15.63 -2.08 16.82
CA PRO A 199 14.84 -0.97 16.32
C PRO A 199 15.24 -0.60 14.88
N VAL A 200 14.27 -0.26 14.04
CA VAL A 200 14.54 0.33 12.73
C VAL A 200 15.22 1.68 12.95
N LYS A 201 16.45 1.80 12.45
CA LYS A 201 17.20 3.06 12.50
C LYS A 201 17.27 3.66 11.11
N PRO A 202 17.05 4.97 10.98
CA PRO A 202 17.38 5.66 9.74
C PRO A 202 18.86 5.42 9.39
N VAL A 203 19.14 5.10 8.16
CA VAL A 203 20.50 4.98 7.64
C VAL A 203 20.77 6.24 6.84
N PRO A 204 21.70 7.10 7.29
CA PRO A 204 22.02 8.33 6.57
C PRO A 204 22.43 8.04 5.11
N GLY A 205 21.96 8.86 4.19
CA GLY A 205 22.25 8.70 2.75
C GLY A 205 21.57 7.50 2.07
N ARG A 206 20.60 6.85 2.72
CA ARG A 206 19.82 5.75 2.14
C ARG A 206 18.37 6.17 1.94
N HIS A 207 17.91 6.18 0.68
CA HIS A 207 16.56 6.57 0.28
C HIS A 207 15.80 5.38 -0.26
N GLY A 208 14.54 5.20 0.19
CA GLY A 208 13.64 4.15 -0.28
C GLY A 208 12.54 4.67 -1.19
N HIS A 209 12.08 3.86 -2.13
CA HIS A 209 10.96 4.21 -3.02
C HIS A 209 9.59 4.20 -2.34
N GLY A 210 9.48 3.60 -1.14
CA GLY A 210 8.21 3.32 -0.45
C GLY A 210 7.25 4.51 -0.33
N PRO A 211 7.68 5.73 0.07
CA PRO A 211 6.78 6.88 0.14
C PRO A 211 6.12 7.20 -1.19
N ARG A 212 6.90 7.28 -2.29
CA ARG A 212 6.38 7.54 -3.64
C ARG A 212 5.45 6.45 -4.14
N MET A 213 5.81 5.20 -3.90
CA MET A 213 4.99 4.04 -4.26
C MET A 213 3.63 4.06 -3.56
N ILE A 214 3.60 4.21 -2.24
CA ILE A 214 2.36 4.18 -1.45
C ILE A 214 1.48 5.40 -1.75
N ALA A 215 2.09 6.57 -2.01
CA ALA A 215 1.37 7.78 -2.39
C ALA A 215 0.54 7.61 -3.67
N LEU A 216 0.95 6.76 -4.64
CA LEU A 216 0.16 6.45 -5.84
C LEU A 216 -1.24 5.94 -5.52
N GLY A 217 -1.39 5.18 -4.43
CA GLY A 217 -2.71 4.74 -3.95
C GLY A 217 -3.60 5.91 -3.52
N GLY A 218 -3.02 6.88 -2.81
CA GLY A 218 -3.71 8.11 -2.41
C GLY A 218 -4.02 9.03 -3.60
N LEU A 219 -3.05 9.23 -4.50
CA LEU A 219 -3.24 10.00 -5.72
C LEU A 219 -4.37 9.42 -6.59
N SER A 220 -4.40 8.10 -6.73
CA SER A 220 -5.47 7.38 -7.41
C SER A 220 -6.85 7.65 -6.80
N LEU A 221 -6.94 7.68 -5.46
CA LEU A 221 -8.16 8.00 -4.73
C LEU A 221 -8.56 9.47 -4.93
N MET A 222 -7.62 10.40 -4.78
CA MET A 222 -7.88 11.84 -4.96
C MET A 222 -8.33 12.15 -6.39
N LEU A 223 -7.75 11.53 -7.40
CA LEU A 223 -8.23 11.61 -8.79
C LEU A 223 -9.67 11.13 -8.94
N GLN A 224 -10.02 10.02 -8.30
CA GLN A 224 -11.40 9.51 -8.34
C GLN A 224 -12.41 10.46 -7.71
N ILE A 225 -12.06 11.09 -6.61
CA ILE A 225 -12.97 11.96 -5.85
C ILE A 225 -13.06 13.34 -6.50
N THR A 226 -11.92 13.96 -6.80
CA THR A 226 -11.87 15.39 -7.21
C THR A 226 -11.80 15.63 -8.72
N GLY A 227 -11.15 14.72 -9.47
CA GLY A 227 -10.81 14.95 -10.87
C GLY A 227 -9.73 16.02 -11.08
N ASP A 228 -9.02 16.44 -10.01
CA ASP A 228 -7.97 17.46 -10.08
C ASP A 228 -6.73 16.95 -10.82
N THR A 229 -6.37 17.61 -11.93
CA THR A 229 -5.24 17.25 -12.80
C THR A 229 -3.89 17.34 -12.10
N ARG A 230 -3.76 18.13 -11.03
CA ARG A 230 -2.55 18.22 -10.23
C ARG A 230 -2.12 16.86 -9.69
N TYR A 231 -3.06 16.01 -9.25
CA TYR A 231 -2.75 14.65 -8.77
C TYR A 231 -2.28 13.74 -9.91
N CYS A 232 -2.71 14.02 -11.15
CA CYS A 232 -2.18 13.30 -12.31
C CYS A 232 -0.69 13.64 -12.53
N GLU A 233 -0.33 14.93 -12.50
CA GLU A 233 1.04 15.40 -12.68
C GLU A 233 1.98 14.84 -11.60
N ILE A 234 1.60 14.95 -10.32
CA ILE A 234 2.34 14.40 -9.18
C ILE A 234 2.58 12.89 -9.34
N GLY A 235 1.55 12.13 -9.72
CA GLY A 235 1.68 10.69 -9.87
C GLY A 235 2.57 10.28 -11.04
N PHE A 236 2.56 11.02 -12.13
CA PHE A 236 3.49 10.82 -13.26
C PHE A 236 4.94 11.06 -12.81
N GLU A 237 5.21 12.13 -12.08
CA GLU A 237 6.53 12.43 -11.52
C GLU A 237 7.02 11.31 -10.58
N MET A 238 6.15 10.82 -9.70
CA MET A 238 6.50 9.73 -8.79
C MET A 238 6.80 8.41 -9.52
N ILE A 239 6.02 8.05 -10.54
CA ILE A 239 6.26 6.85 -11.35
C ILE A 239 7.57 6.98 -12.12
N GLU A 240 7.80 8.12 -12.77
CA GLU A 240 9.03 8.39 -13.52
C GLU A 240 10.26 8.30 -12.62
N HIS A 241 10.19 8.90 -11.42
CA HIS A 241 11.28 8.83 -10.44
C HIS A 241 11.59 7.38 -10.05
N ILE A 242 10.56 6.55 -9.77
CA ILE A 242 10.78 5.14 -9.42
C ILE A 242 11.40 4.38 -10.59
N PHE A 243 10.88 4.52 -11.79
CA PHE A 243 11.47 3.88 -12.97
C PHE A 243 12.91 4.31 -13.19
N LYS A 244 13.20 5.59 -13.09
CA LYS A 244 14.52 6.14 -13.35
C LYS A 244 15.57 5.66 -12.33
N HIS A 245 15.21 5.59 -11.05
CA HIS A 245 16.19 5.41 -9.98
C HIS A 245 16.19 4.02 -9.34
N TYR A 246 15.07 3.27 -9.39
CA TYR A 246 14.91 2.01 -8.67
C TYR A 246 14.69 0.80 -9.58
N VAL A 247 14.57 0.98 -10.89
CA VAL A 247 14.33 -0.11 -11.83
C VAL A 247 15.48 -0.25 -12.83
N HIS A 248 15.89 -1.47 -13.10
CA HIS A 248 16.90 -1.76 -14.12
C HIS A 248 16.28 -1.77 -15.52
N HIS A 249 16.85 -0.95 -16.40
CA HIS A 249 16.49 -0.88 -17.83
C HIS A 249 17.69 -1.23 -18.69
N SER A 250 17.48 -1.83 -19.87
CA SER A 250 18.54 -2.22 -20.80
C SER A 250 19.42 -1.04 -21.26
N ASN A 251 18.92 0.17 -21.21
CA ASN A 251 19.62 1.38 -21.65
C ASN A 251 20.29 2.16 -20.50
N ARG A 252 20.30 1.60 -19.27
CA ARG A 252 20.95 2.25 -18.14
C ARG A 252 22.45 1.99 -18.20
N HIS A 253 23.19 2.95 -18.77
CA HIS A 253 24.66 2.85 -18.99
C HIS A 253 25.49 3.46 -17.85
N ASP A 254 24.87 3.93 -16.77
CA ASP A 254 25.56 4.67 -15.70
C ASP A 254 26.17 3.74 -14.67
N ALA A 255 26.99 4.25 -13.78
CA ALA A 255 27.75 3.71 -12.64
C ALA A 255 27.53 2.24 -12.18
N ILE A 256 26.45 1.58 -12.60
CA ILE A 256 26.15 0.16 -12.36
C ILE A 256 26.94 -0.78 -13.29
N SER A 257 27.84 -0.29 -14.13
CA SER A 257 28.46 -1.11 -15.16
C SER A 257 29.08 -2.42 -14.65
N SER A 258 29.53 -2.47 -13.39
CA SER A 258 30.01 -3.71 -12.76
C SER A 258 28.87 -4.65 -12.27
N LEU A 259 27.66 -4.14 -12.04
CA LEU A 259 26.48 -4.90 -11.62
C LEU A 259 25.53 -5.19 -12.80
N ALA A 260 25.55 -4.36 -13.84
CA ALA A 260 24.63 -4.46 -14.99
C ALA A 260 24.65 -5.83 -15.66
N GLN A 261 25.78 -6.55 -15.63
CA GLN A 261 25.87 -7.91 -16.17
C GLN A 261 25.16 -8.97 -15.31
N GLN A 262 24.82 -8.66 -14.06
CA GLN A 262 24.16 -9.56 -13.13
C GLN A 262 22.66 -9.22 -12.95
N LEU A 263 22.26 -8.01 -13.38
CA LEU A 263 20.89 -7.55 -13.27
C LEU A 263 20.06 -7.93 -14.52
N GLN A 264 18.79 -8.15 -14.32
CA GLN A 264 17.82 -8.41 -15.37
C GLN A 264 16.93 -7.18 -15.57
N VAL A 265 16.49 -6.94 -16.79
CA VAL A 265 15.53 -5.88 -17.09
C VAL A 265 14.27 -6.08 -16.26
N GLY A 266 13.83 -5.01 -15.58
CA GLY A 266 12.69 -5.05 -14.67
C GLY A 266 13.05 -5.37 -13.22
N ASP A 267 14.31 -5.68 -12.89
CA ASP A 267 14.74 -5.75 -11.49
C ASP A 267 14.45 -4.42 -10.78
N MET A 268 13.88 -4.50 -9.60
CA MET A 268 13.59 -3.32 -8.76
C MET A 268 14.23 -3.50 -7.39
N TRP A 269 15.05 -2.55 -6.98
CA TRP A 269 15.72 -2.55 -5.68
C TRP A 269 15.10 -1.58 -4.69
N GLU A 270 15.30 -1.85 -3.40
CA GLU A 270 14.63 -1.12 -2.31
C GLU A 270 15.18 0.27 -2.06
N PHE A 271 16.50 0.46 -2.25
CA PHE A 271 17.19 1.65 -1.80
C PHE A 271 18.19 2.18 -2.80
N ILE A 272 18.35 3.50 -2.78
CA ILE A 272 19.41 4.25 -3.48
C ILE A 272 20.20 5.11 -2.49
N ASP A 273 21.38 5.57 -2.89
CA ASP A 273 22.18 6.53 -2.15
C ASP A 273 21.88 7.98 -2.54
N ASP A 274 22.60 8.97 -1.93
CA ASP A 274 22.47 10.39 -2.22
C ASP A 274 22.79 10.77 -3.69
N LYS A 275 23.45 9.88 -4.43
CA LYS A 275 23.74 10.04 -5.85
C LYS A 275 22.72 9.35 -6.76
N SER A 276 21.65 8.82 -6.17
CA SER A 276 20.64 8.03 -6.86
C SER A 276 21.17 6.71 -7.45
N GLU A 277 22.28 6.18 -6.92
CA GLU A 277 22.83 4.87 -7.27
C GLU A 277 22.24 3.78 -6.37
N PRO A 278 22.13 2.53 -6.86
CA PRO A 278 21.65 1.41 -6.05
C PRO A 278 22.47 1.23 -4.77
N TRP A 279 21.76 1.21 -3.63
CA TRP A 279 22.38 1.00 -2.33
C TRP A 279 22.76 -0.45 -2.11
N LEU A 280 24.06 -0.73 -2.00
CA LEU A 280 24.57 -2.05 -1.66
C LEU A 280 24.70 -2.19 -0.14
N GLU A 281 24.01 -3.16 0.43
CA GLU A 281 24.19 -3.55 1.83
C GLU A 281 25.51 -4.29 2.05
N ALA A 282 25.85 -4.56 3.32
CA ALA A 282 27.03 -5.33 3.68
C ALA A 282 27.08 -6.67 2.91
N GLY A 283 28.28 -7.06 2.47
CA GLY A 283 28.44 -8.26 1.62
C GLY A 283 28.07 -8.05 0.16
N ARG A 284 27.85 -6.80 -0.28
CA ARG A 284 27.44 -6.43 -1.65
C ARG A 284 26.06 -6.95 -2.04
N VAL A 285 25.16 -7.05 -1.09
CA VAL A 285 23.76 -7.46 -1.32
C VAL A 285 22.99 -6.30 -1.94
N LEU A 286 22.32 -6.52 -3.06
CA LEU A 286 21.34 -5.60 -3.64
C LEU A 286 19.93 -6.09 -3.30
N ARG A 287 19.35 -5.50 -2.26
CA ARG A 287 18.06 -5.91 -1.71
C ARG A 287 16.89 -5.56 -2.64
N CYS A 288 16.02 -6.53 -2.87
CA CYS A 288 14.71 -6.40 -3.45
C CYS A 288 13.66 -6.96 -2.47
N ASP A 289 12.54 -6.29 -2.32
CA ASP A 289 11.29 -6.88 -1.81
C ASP A 289 10.39 -7.15 -3.01
N PRO A 290 10.23 -8.42 -3.46
CA PRO A 290 9.37 -8.73 -4.60
C PRO A 290 7.92 -8.29 -4.37
N GLY A 291 7.45 -8.31 -3.12
CA GLY A 291 6.12 -7.82 -2.75
C GLY A 291 5.96 -6.33 -3.02
N HIS A 292 6.96 -5.50 -2.70
CA HIS A 292 6.93 -4.06 -3.00
C HIS A 292 6.96 -3.80 -4.50
N ALA A 293 7.75 -4.54 -5.27
CA ALA A 293 7.78 -4.40 -6.72
C ALA A 293 6.42 -4.75 -7.37
N ILE A 294 5.76 -5.79 -6.86
CA ILE A 294 4.40 -6.19 -7.26
C ILE A 294 3.39 -5.11 -6.83
N GLU A 295 3.49 -4.60 -5.61
CA GLU A 295 2.62 -3.54 -5.10
C GLU A 295 2.76 -2.26 -5.92
N PHE A 296 4.00 -1.83 -6.23
CA PHE A 296 4.26 -0.71 -7.14
C PHE A 296 3.55 -0.91 -8.48
N THR A 297 3.71 -2.10 -9.08
CA THR A 297 3.06 -2.43 -10.36
C THR A 297 1.54 -2.25 -10.28
N GLY A 298 0.91 -2.79 -9.23
CA GLY A 298 -0.54 -2.69 -9.04
C GLY A 298 -1.02 -1.26 -8.79
N LEU A 299 -0.29 -0.49 -7.97
CA LEU A 299 -0.62 0.90 -7.66
C LEU A 299 -0.44 1.82 -8.87
N ALA A 300 0.67 1.67 -9.61
CA ALA A 300 0.93 2.45 -10.81
C ALA A 300 -0.11 2.16 -11.91
N MET A 301 -0.43 0.90 -12.16
CA MET A 301 -1.46 0.53 -13.14
C MET A 301 -2.84 1.06 -12.73
N LYS A 302 -3.22 0.98 -11.45
CA LYS A 302 -4.46 1.55 -10.93
C LYS A 302 -4.51 3.05 -11.15
N PHE A 303 -3.43 3.75 -10.82
CA PHE A 303 -3.32 5.19 -11.01
C PHE A 303 -3.48 5.58 -12.49
N LEU A 304 -2.72 4.96 -13.40
CA LEU A 304 -2.82 5.21 -14.85
C LEU A 304 -4.23 4.90 -15.40
N HIS A 305 -4.89 3.86 -14.86
CA HIS A 305 -6.27 3.53 -15.19
C HIS A 305 -7.22 4.69 -14.86
N HIS A 306 -7.10 5.28 -13.66
CA HIS A 306 -7.98 6.39 -13.26
C HIS A 306 -7.70 7.66 -14.04
N CYS A 307 -6.44 7.97 -14.37
CA CYS A 307 -6.10 9.07 -15.25
C CYS A 307 -6.79 8.95 -16.62
N GLU A 308 -6.78 7.75 -17.22
CA GLU A 308 -7.49 7.49 -18.49
C GLU A 308 -9.01 7.57 -18.36
N GLN A 309 -9.59 6.93 -17.33
CA GLN A 309 -11.04 6.95 -17.14
C GLN A 309 -11.60 8.36 -16.98
N ARG A 310 -10.78 9.28 -16.47
CA ARG A 310 -11.12 10.68 -16.28
C ARG A 310 -10.70 11.57 -17.46
N ASN A 311 -10.06 11.02 -18.52
CA ASN A 311 -9.53 11.75 -19.67
C ASN A 311 -8.56 12.88 -19.28
N LEU A 312 -7.69 12.62 -18.28
CA LEU A 312 -6.75 13.62 -17.74
C LEU A 312 -5.38 13.60 -18.44
N LEU A 313 -5.12 12.62 -19.32
CA LEU A 313 -3.83 12.46 -19.97
C LEU A 313 -3.71 13.36 -21.21
N ASN A 314 -2.64 14.15 -21.28
CA ASN A 314 -2.21 14.78 -22.51
C ASN A 314 -1.52 13.76 -23.46
N SER A 315 -1.16 14.18 -24.68
CA SER A 315 -0.56 13.28 -25.69
C SER A 315 0.76 12.65 -25.23
N SER A 316 1.63 13.42 -24.56
CA SER A 316 2.91 12.91 -24.03
C SER A 316 2.66 11.90 -22.91
N GLN A 317 1.80 12.23 -21.95
CA GLN A 317 1.42 11.35 -20.85
C GLN A 317 0.75 10.05 -21.34
N THR A 318 -0.07 10.13 -22.40
CA THR A 318 -0.67 8.94 -23.04
C THR A 318 0.42 8.00 -23.57
N THR A 319 1.43 8.54 -24.25
CA THR A 319 2.56 7.76 -24.75
C THR A 319 3.36 7.12 -23.61
N SER A 320 3.70 7.91 -22.57
CA SER A 320 4.39 7.39 -21.38
C SER A 320 3.58 6.30 -20.67
N ALA A 321 2.29 6.51 -20.48
CA ALA A 321 1.41 5.53 -19.86
C ALA A 321 1.36 4.18 -20.60
N GLN A 322 1.36 4.20 -21.93
CA GLN A 322 1.42 2.99 -22.74
C GLN A 322 2.75 2.25 -22.57
N GLN A 323 3.88 2.96 -22.61
CA GLN A 323 5.21 2.40 -22.41
C GLN A 323 5.35 1.82 -20.99
N TRP A 324 4.93 2.58 -19.98
CA TRP A 324 5.00 2.14 -18.58
C TRP A 324 4.14 0.91 -18.31
N ARG A 325 2.95 0.80 -18.90
CA ARG A 325 2.12 -0.41 -18.76
C ARG A 325 2.82 -1.66 -19.27
N HIS A 326 3.50 -1.56 -20.41
CA HIS A 326 4.28 -2.67 -20.93
C HIS A 326 5.40 -3.06 -19.94
N THR A 327 6.15 -2.08 -19.43
CA THR A 327 7.19 -2.33 -18.42
C THR A 327 6.61 -2.92 -17.13
N LEU A 328 5.48 -2.38 -16.63
CA LEU A 328 4.81 -2.88 -15.42
C LEU A 328 4.30 -4.31 -15.59
N CYS A 329 3.77 -4.66 -16.76
CA CYS A 329 3.38 -6.04 -17.07
C CYS A 329 4.58 -6.99 -16.98
N HIS A 330 5.70 -6.62 -17.59
CA HIS A 330 6.94 -7.39 -17.53
C HIS A 330 7.48 -7.50 -16.09
N MET A 331 7.50 -6.38 -15.33
CA MET A 331 7.93 -6.37 -13.93
C MET A 331 7.08 -7.27 -13.06
N LEU A 332 5.76 -7.31 -13.25
CA LEU A 332 4.88 -8.22 -12.52
C LEU A 332 5.27 -9.68 -12.73
N GLN A 333 5.39 -10.11 -13.98
CA GLN A 333 5.77 -11.48 -14.31
C GLN A 333 7.14 -11.83 -13.72
N HIS A 334 8.10 -10.92 -13.87
CA HIS A 334 9.46 -11.05 -13.37
C HIS A 334 9.50 -11.22 -11.84
N HIS A 335 8.84 -10.34 -11.08
CA HIS A 335 8.86 -10.39 -9.63
C HIS A 335 8.00 -11.51 -9.05
N VAL A 336 6.94 -11.94 -9.72
CA VAL A 336 6.21 -13.15 -9.35
C VAL A 336 7.09 -14.39 -9.53
N GLN A 337 7.84 -14.48 -10.63
CA GLN A 337 8.76 -15.60 -10.87
C GLN A 337 9.93 -15.59 -9.88
N LEU A 338 10.51 -14.41 -9.60
CA LEU A 338 11.62 -14.22 -8.68
C LEU A 338 11.20 -14.47 -7.22
N GLY A 339 10.02 -14.00 -6.83
CA GLY A 339 9.62 -13.88 -5.43
C GLY A 339 8.91 -15.09 -4.86
N PHE A 340 8.13 -15.84 -5.66
CA PHE A 340 7.42 -17.01 -5.14
C PHE A 340 8.37 -18.13 -4.77
N SER A 341 8.13 -18.73 -3.59
CA SER A 341 8.82 -19.94 -3.18
C SER A 341 8.56 -21.11 -4.13
N ALA A 342 9.51 -22.03 -4.23
CA ALA A 342 9.42 -23.17 -5.16
C ALA A 342 8.22 -24.09 -4.89
N ASP A 343 7.75 -24.15 -3.62
CA ASP A 343 6.55 -24.88 -3.20
C ASP A 343 5.26 -24.09 -3.40
N GLY A 344 5.34 -22.83 -3.84
CA GLY A 344 4.18 -21.97 -4.13
C GLY A 344 3.42 -21.48 -2.88
N ILE A 345 4.02 -21.58 -1.68
CA ILE A 345 3.37 -21.19 -0.41
C ILE A 345 3.22 -19.66 -0.29
N GLY A 346 4.23 -18.90 -0.75
CA GLY A 346 4.21 -17.45 -0.60
C GLY A 346 5.33 -16.74 -1.33
N ILE A 347 5.42 -15.43 -1.11
CA ILE A 347 6.42 -14.54 -1.69
C ILE A 347 7.43 -14.18 -0.61
N TYR A 348 8.72 -14.44 -0.89
CA TYR A 348 9.81 -14.05 0.00
C TYR A 348 9.82 -12.55 0.26
N LYS A 349 10.04 -12.18 1.53
CA LYS A 349 10.11 -10.77 1.94
C LYS A 349 11.30 -10.04 1.36
N ALA A 350 12.42 -10.72 1.16
CA ALA A 350 13.62 -10.09 0.64
C ALA A 350 14.49 -11.06 -0.14
N ILE A 351 15.02 -10.58 -1.27
CA ILE A 351 15.88 -11.31 -2.19
C ILE A 351 17.11 -10.46 -2.49
N ASP A 352 18.26 -11.12 -2.63
CA ASP A 352 19.44 -10.51 -3.23
C ASP A 352 19.36 -10.60 -4.76
N LEU A 353 19.27 -9.46 -5.43
CA LEU A 353 19.21 -9.41 -6.90
C LEU A 353 20.50 -9.88 -7.58
N ILE A 354 21.63 -9.85 -6.88
CA ILE A 354 22.92 -10.29 -7.42
C ILE A 354 23.01 -11.82 -7.40
N GLN A 355 22.69 -12.44 -6.26
CA GLN A 355 22.77 -13.90 -6.08
C GLN A 355 21.48 -14.62 -6.48
N ARG A 356 20.39 -13.89 -6.73
CA ARG A 356 19.06 -14.45 -7.03
C ARG A 356 18.56 -15.41 -5.94
N THR A 357 18.86 -15.12 -4.69
CA THR A 357 18.52 -15.98 -3.55
C THR A 357 17.78 -15.21 -2.47
N PRO A 358 16.83 -15.84 -1.77
CA PRO A 358 16.20 -15.23 -0.61
C PRO A 358 17.23 -14.90 0.48
N LEU A 359 17.08 -13.72 1.10
CA LEU A 359 17.91 -13.31 2.23
C LEU A 359 17.49 -13.97 3.54
N HIS A 360 16.24 -14.37 3.65
CA HIS A 360 15.66 -15.15 4.75
C HIS A 360 14.37 -15.85 4.28
N SER A 361 13.83 -16.74 5.11
CA SER A 361 12.66 -17.56 4.78
C SER A 361 11.30 -16.88 5.03
N ASP A 362 11.28 -15.63 5.48
CA ASP A 362 10.02 -14.94 5.79
C ASP A 362 9.21 -14.68 4.53
N MET A 363 7.94 -15.06 4.58
CA MET A 363 6.95 -14.87 3.52
C MET A 363 5.71 -14.20 4.13
N PRO A 364 5.65 -12.86 4.14
CA PRO A 364 4.47 -12.16 4.64
C PRO A 364 3.26 -12.42 3.73
N TRP A 365 2.08 -12.44 4.31
CA TRP A 365 0.85 -12.73 3.55
C TRP A 365 0.38 -11.57 2.67
N TRP A 366 0.76 -10.33 2.98
CA TRP A 366 0.24 -9.13 2.32
C TRP A 366 0.60 -9.00 0.82
N PRO A 367 1.72 -9.56 0.30
CA PRO A 367 1.98 -9.51 -1.15
C PRO A 367 0.97 -10.31 -1.98
N LEU A 368 0.29 -11.31 -1.41
CA LEU A 368 -0.66 -12.15 -2.16
C LEU A 368 -1.85 -11.35 -2.70
N PRO A 369 -2.62 -10.59 -1.89
CA PRO A 369 -3.69 -9.72 -2.42
C PRO A 369 -3.16 -8.62 -3.34
N GLU A 370 -1.94 -8.11 -3.13
CA GLU A 370 -1.29 -7.17 -4.04
C GLU A 370 -1.01 -7.81 -5.41
N THR A 371 -0.61 -9.08 -5.42
CA THR A 371 -0.39 -9.86 -6.65
C THR A 371 -1.71 -10.01 -7.43
N ILE A 372 -2.82 -10.34 -6.76
CA ILE A 372 -4.13 -10.43 -7.39
C ILE A 372 -4.52 -9.08 -8.00
N ARG A 373 -4.35 -7.98 -7.27
CA ARG A 373 -4.65 -6.63 -7.76
C ARG A 373 -3.81 -6.27 -8.99
N ALA A 374 -2.50 -6.48 -8.91
CA ALA A 374 -1.58 -6.17 -10.01
C ALA A 374 -1.91 -7.00 -11.26
N ALA A 375 -2.14 -8.31 -11.08
CA ALA A 375 -2.49 -9.21 -12.18
C ALA A 375 -3.84 -8.86 -12.82
N ALA A 376 -4.84 -8.42 -12.04
CA ALA A 376 -6.12 -7.98 -12.57
C ALA A 376 -5.99 -6.73 -13.46
N PHE A 377 -5.15 -5.77 -13.07
CA PHE A 377 -4.84 -4.61 -13.92
C PHE A 377 -4.01 -5.00 -15.14
N ALA A 378 -2.97 -5.82 -14.98
CA ALA A 378 -2.15 -6.29 -16.10
C ALA A 378 -2.99 -7.01 -17.15
N ARG A 379 -3.85 -7.92 -16.73
CA ARG A 379 -4.82 -8.63 -17.59
C ARG A 379 -5.68 -7.68 -18.43
N ARG A 380 -6.05 -6.53 -17.87
CA ARG A 380 -6.87 -5.53 -18.57
C ARG A 380 -6.13 -4.84 -19.71
N TYR A 381 -4.82 -4.68 -19.59
CA TYR A 381 -3.99 -3.86 -20.47
C TYR A 381 -2.98 -4.65 -21.30
N CYS A 382 -2.80 -5.94 -21.01
CA CYS A 382 -1.90 -6.80 -21.76
C CYS A 382 -2.46 -7.15 -23.15
N PRO A 383 -1.60 -7.58 -24.09
CA PRO A 383 -2.02 -8.25 -25.31
C PRO A 383 -2.88 -9.48 -25.05
N ALA A 384 -3.77 -9.82 -26.00
CA ALA A 384 -4.72 -10.92 -25.83
C ALA A 384 -4.05 -12.28 -25.57
N GLU A 385 -2.87 -12.48 -26.16
CA GLU A 385 -2.05 -13.69 -26.01
C GLU A 385 -1.41 -13.86 -24.63
N GLU A 386 -1.35 -12.80 -23.83
CA GLU A 386 -0.77 -12.82 -22.47
C GLU A 386 -1.82 -12.97 -21.36
N VAL A 387 -3.11 -12.91 -21.69
CA VAL A 387 -4.22 -12.93 -20.69
C VAL A 387 -4.15 -14.16 -19.80
N ASP A 388 -3.88 -15.35 -20.37
CA ASP A 388 -3.80 -16.60 -19.61
C ASP A 388 -2.65 -16.60 -18.58
N CYS A 389 -1.57 -15.87 -18.84
CA CYS A 389 -0.47 -15.71 -17.90
C CYS A 389 -0.93 -14.99 -16.63
N TYR A 390 -1.68 -13.89 -16.76
CA TYR A 390 -2.17 -13.13 -15.60
C TYR A 390 -3.31 -13.84 -14.87
N ASP A 391 -4.14 -14.59 -15.58
CA ASP A 391 -5.13 -15.50 -14.97
C ASP A 391 -4.44 -16.57 -14.11
N ALA A 392 -3.33 -17.14 -14.60
CA ALA A 392 -2.52 -18.11 -13.86
C ALA A 392 -1.85 -17.47 -12.62
N ILE A 393 -1.35 -16.22 -12.73
CA ILE A 393 -0.77 -15.48 -11.61
C ILE A 393 -1.83 -15.24 -10.51
N MET A 394 -3.05 -14.85 -10.86
CA MET A 394 -4.13 -14.65 -9.89
C MET A 394 -4.55 -15.96 -9.18
N LEU A 395 -4.36 -17.10 -9.82
CA LEU A 395 -4.72 -18.42 -9.29
C LEU A 395 -3.61 -19.12 -8.52
N LYS A 396 -2.39 -18.56 -8.53
CA LYS A 396 -1.23 -19.09 -7.82
C LYS A 396 -1.28 -18.77 -6.34
#